data_cf24878b612cda568b542bfd8360ce7b
#
_entry.id   cf24878b612cda568b542bfd8360ce7b
#
_cell.length_a   1.000
_cell.length_b   1.000
_cell.length_c   1.000
_cell.angle_alpha   90.00
_cell.angle_beta   90.00
_cell.angle_gamma   90.00
#
_symmetry.space_group_name_H-M   'P 1'
#
loop_
_entity.id
_entity.type
_entity.pdbx_description
1 polymer ?
#
loop_
_entity_poly.entity_id
_entity_poly.type
_entity_poly.pdbx_seq_one_letter_code
_entity_poly.pdbx_strand_id
1 'polypeptide(L)'
;MIGFLLKRPVAVIMSTIAFLVLGAVAMFQLPVSLMPDVDIPEISIHYTQDNASVNEMENSITNLLRGQLQQIPSLSDITSESREGSGTITMKFEYGTSIDYAFIEVNQKVDAAMNSFPKEMQRPTIIKASTSDIPVFYIQLNLKKLE
;
A
#
# COMPACT_ATOMS: atom_id res chain seq x y z
N MET A 1 15.68 -20.32 -52.84
CA MET A 1 15.18 -20.74 -51.51
C MET A 1 13.76 -21.33 -51.55
N ILE A 2 12.84 -20.79 -52.35
CA ILE A 2 11.44 -21.27 -52.45
C ILE A 2 11.35 -22.72 -52.99
N GLY A 3 12.21 -23.14 -53.94
CA GLY A 3 12.20 -24.51 -54.47
C GLY A 3 12.61 -25.62 -53.51
N PHE A 4 13.28 -25.28 -52.37
CA PHE A 4 13.63 -26.24 -51.35
C PHE A 4 12.43 -26.55 -50.43
N LEU A 5 11.60 -25.54 -50.16
CA LEU A 5 10.39 -25.70 -49.36
C LEU A 5 9.33 -26.55 -50.09
N LEU A 6 9.19 -26.38 -51.40
CA LEU A 6 8.24 -27.14 -52.21
C LEU A 6 8.60 -28.64 -52.35
N LYS A 7 9.88 -29.00 -52.19
CA LYS A 7 10.34 -30.39 -52.28
C LYS A 7 10.17 -31.19 -50.97
N ARG A 8 9.85 -30.55 -49.84
CA ARG A 8 9.68 -31.23 -48.56
C ARG A 8 8.44 -30.68 -47.78
N PRO A 9 7.22 -30.98 -48.30
CA PRO A 9 5.99 -30.43 -47.69
C PRO A 9 5.80 -30.85 -46.21
N VAL A 10 6.25 -32.06 -45.86
CA VAL A 10 6.16 -32.57 -44.48
C VAL A 10 7.01 -31.73 -43.51
N ALA A 11 8.21 -31.31 -43.92
CA ALA A 11 9.07 -30.48 -43.08
C ALA A 11 8.47 -29.10 -42.85
N VAL A 12 7.80 -28.52 -43.83
CA VAL A 12 7.11 -27.22 -43.71
C VAL A 12 5.91 -27.34 -42.76
N ILE A 13 5.10 -28.36 -42.88
CA ILE A 13 3.94 -28.59 -42.01
C ILE A 13 4.41 -28.78 -40.54
N MET A 14 5.44 -29.62 -40.32
CA MET A 14 5.96 -29.87 -38.99
C MET A 14 6.55 -28.61 -38.35
N SER A 15 7.29 -27.79 -39.11
CA SER A 15 7.82 -26.53 -38.58
C SER A 15 6.70 -25.54 -38.25
N THR A 16 5.66 -25.46 -39.10
CA THR A 16 4.50 -24.57 -38.81
C THR A 16 3.76 -25.00 -37.56
N ILE A 17 3.54 -26.31 -37.37
CA ILE A 17 2.90 -26.83 -36.16
C ILE A 17 3.78 -26.55 -34.91
N ALA A 18 5.10 -26.74 -35.04
CA ALA A 18 6.02 -26.44 -33.93
C ALA A 18 5.97 -24.94 -33.50
N PHE A 19 5.93 -24.04 -34.48
CA PHE A 19 5.77 -22.59 -34.16
C PHE A 19 4.41 -22.25 -33.57
N LEU A 20 3.33 -22.89 -34.02
CA LEU A 20 2.00 -22.73 -33.44
C LEU A 20 1.94 -23.20 -31.98
N VAL A 21 2.53 -24.36 -31.69
CA VAL A 21 2.60 -24.87 -30.30
C VAL A 21 3.45 -23.98 -29.42
N LEU A 22 4.62 -23.54 -29.91
CA LEU A 22 5.46 -22.58 -29.18
C LEU A 22 4.74 -21.25 -28.91
N GLY A 23 4.03 -20.72 -29.90
CA GLY A 23 3.23 -19.51 -29.74
C GLY A 23 2.10 -19.67 -28.71
N ALA A 24 1.40 -20.81 -28.75
CA ALA A 24 0.37 -21.11 -27.78
C ALA A 24 0.94 -21.21 -26.32
N VAL A 25 2.06 -21.93 -26.16
CA VAL A 25 2.72 -22.03 -24.83
C VAL A 25 3.19 -20.67 -24.35
N ALA A 26 3.79 -19.84 -25.21
CA ALA A 26 4.22 -18.50 -24.87
C ALA A 26 3.03 -17.61 -24.43
N MET A 27 1.87 -17.75 -25.08
CA MET A 27 0.67 -16.99 -24.74
C MET A 27 0.17 -17.30 -23.31
N PHE A 28 0.28 -18.53 -22.85
CA PHE A 28 -0.11 -18.92 -21.49
C PHE A 28 0.93 -18.55 -20.43
N GLN A 29 2.17 -18.28 -20.83
CA GLN A 29 3.25 -17.90 -19.91
C GLN A 29 3.43 -16.39 -19.79
N LEU A 30 2.79 -15.58 -20.61
CA LEU A 30 2.84 -14.13 -20.44
C LEU A 30 2.04 -13.74 -19.19
N PRO A 31 2.68 -13.17 -18.17
CA PRO A 31 1.96 -12.60 -17.03
C PRO A 31 1.17 -11.38 -17.55
N VAL A 32 -0.15 -11.50 -17.64
CA VAL A 32 -1.03 -10.39 -18.00
C VAL A 32 -1.30 -9.60 -16.72
N SER A 33 -0.33 -8.80 -16.26
CA SER A 33 -0.58 -7.79 -15.26
C SER A 33 -1.09 -6.53 -15.96
N LEU A 34 -2.35 -6.21 -15.76
CA LEU A 34 -2.99 -5.01 -16.30
C LEU A 34 -2.53 -3.72 -15.60
N MET A 35 -1.89 -3.85 -14.47
CA MET A 35 -1.30 -2.76 -13.71
C MET A 35 0.11 -3.15 -13.29
N PRO A 36 1.14 -2.37 -13.63
CA PRO A 36 2.42 -2.52 -12.95
C PRO A 36 2.17 -2.28 -11.45
N ASP A 37 2.70 -3.14 -10.60
CA ASP A 37 2.71 -2.95 -9.15
C ASP A 37 3.60 -1.72 -8.85
N VAL A 38 3.01 -0.54 -8.98
CA VAL A 38 3.66 0.70 -8.55
C VAL A 38 3.34 0.83 -7.07
N ASP A 39 4.21 0.28 -6.25
CA ASP A 39 4.17 0.48 -4.80
C ASP A 39 4.42 1.97 -4.50
N ILE A 40 3.35 2.71 -4.29
CA ILE A 40 3.44 4.06 -3.73
C ILE A 40 3.65 3.89 -2.23
N PRO A 41 4.81 4.29 -1.69
CA PRO A 41 5.06 4.16 -0.27
C PRO A 41 4.03 4.97 0.51
N GLU A 42 3.30 4.31 1.39
CA GLU A 42 2.25 4.94 2.21
C GLU A 42 2.44 4.58 3.68
N ILE A 43 2.27 5.58 4.56
CA ILE A 43 2.30 5.40 6.01
C ILE A 43 1.00 5.95 6.57
N SER A 44 0.31 5.14 7.36
CA SER A 44 -0.90 5.52 8.09
C SER A 44 -0.62 5.63 9.58
N ILE A 45 -1.08 6.71 10.20
CA ILE A 45 -0.99 6.97 11.63
C ILE A 45 -2.40 6.95 12.21
N HIS A 46 -2.65 6.02 13.11
CA HIS A 46 -3.91 5.94 13.85
C HIS A 46 -3.70 6.46 15.27
N TYR A 47 -4.58 7.32 15.71
CA TYR A 47 -4.56 7.88 17.07
C TYR A 47 -5.96 7.87 17.65
N THR A 48 -6.02 7.71 18.98
CA THR A 48 -7.27 7.66 19.73
C THR A 48 -7.16 8.54 20.97
N GLN A 49 -8.27 9.21 21.28
CA GLN A 49 -8.44 9.95 22.52
C GLN A 49 -9.89 9.77 23.01
N ASP A 50 -10.06 9.14 24.13
CA ASP A 50 -11.38 8.89 24.70
C ASP A 50 -12.13 10.19 24.97
N ASN A 51 -13.43 10.20 24.68
CA ASN A 51 -14.36 11.31 24.89
C ASN A 51 -14.02 12.65 24.18
N ALA A 52 -13.12 12.66 23.22
CA ALA A 52 -12.84 13.85 22.43
C ALA A 52 -13.85 14.03 21.30
N SER A 53 -14.37 15.24 21.17
CA SER A 53 -15.22 15.62 20.05
C SER A 53 -14.42 15.71 18.75
N VAL A 54 -15.09 15.63 17.58
CA VAL A 54 -14.42 15.76 16.27
C VAL A 54 -13.63 17.06 16.15
N ASN A 55 -14.19 18.19 16.61
CA ASN A 55 -13.53 19.48 16.58
C ASN A 55 -12.28 19.54 17.48
N GLU A 56 -12.32 18.88 18.60
CA GLU A 56 -11.19 18.80 19.52
C GLU A 56 -10.08 17.90 18.93
N MET A 57 -10.44 16.76 18.36
CA MET A 57 -9.51 15.89 17.63
C MET A 57 -8.80 16.66 16.51
N GLU A 58 -9.57 17.40 15.70
CA GLU A 58 -9.04 18.17 14.57
C GLU A 58 -8.07 19.27 15.05
N ASN A 59 -8.49 20.11 16.00
CA ASN A 59 -7.73 21.28 16.38
C ASN A 59 -6.55 20.97 17.30
N SER A 60 -6.70 20.03 18.22
CA SER A 60 -5.68 19.74 19.25
C SER A 60 -4.67 18.70 18.82
N ILE A 61 -5.06 17.75 17.96
CA ILE A 61 -4.22 16.61 17.61
C ILE A 61 -3.88 16.61 16.12
N THR A 62 -4.92 16.57 15.27
CA THR A 62 -4.74 16.39 13.81
C THR A 62 -3.92 17.51 13.21
N ASN A 63 -4.28 18.76 13.49
CA ASN A 63 -3.58 19.93 12.95
C ASN A 63 -2.13 20.02 13.45
N LEU A 64 -1.89 19.68 14.72
CA LEU A 64 -0.55 19.67 15.30
C LEU A 64 0.33 18.59 14.66
N LEU A 65 -0.19 17.35 14.57
CA LEU A 65 0.50 16.25 13.88
C LEU A 65 0.78 16.61 12.43
N ARG A 66 -0.22 17.08 11.72
CA ARG A 66 -0.10 17.46 10.31
C ARG A 66 0.98 18.52 10.09
N GLY A 67 1.04 19.53 10.96
CA GLY A 67 2.07 20.57 10.89
C GLY A 67 3.50 20.04 11.07
N GLN A 68 3.70 19.05 11.91
CA GLN A 68 5.01 18.39 12.08
C GLN A 68 5.34 17.45 10.93
N LEU A 69 4.36 16.70 10.46
CA LEU A 69 4.53 15.70 9.40
C LEU A 69 4.75 16.31 8.02
N GLN A 70 4.19 17.49 7.74
CA GLN A 70 4.41 18.22 6.49
C GLN A 70 5.88 18.62 6.25
N GLN A 71 6.71 18.59 7.29
CA GLN A 71 8.13 18.91 7.18
C GLN A 71 9.00 17.72 6.72
N ILE A 72 8.40 16.55 6.56
CA ILE A 72 9.13 15.33 6.15
C ILE A 72 9.45 15.43 4.65
N PRO A 73 10.71 15.22 4.26
CA PRO A 73 11.11 15.25 2.86
C PRO A 73 10.44 14.12 2.06
N SER A 74 10.28 14.34 0.77
CA SER A 74 9.65 13.39 -0.18
C SER A 74 8.19 13.04 0.15
N LEU A 75 7.50 13.83 0.98
CA LEU A 75 6.07 13.73 1.19
C LEU A 75 5.36 14.27 -0.06
N SER A 76 4.56 13.42 -0.71
CA SER A 76 3.79 13.79 -1.90
C SER A 76 2.40 14.31 -1.54
N ASP A 77 1.74 13.63 -0.61
CA ASP A 77 0.39 13.99 -0.18
C ASP A 77 0.15 13.59 1.29
N ILE A 78 -0.70 14.35 1.98
CA ILE A 78 -1.13 14.08 3.35
C ILE A 78 -2.64 14.29 3.47
N THR A 79 -3.33 13.24 3.80
CA THR A 79 -4.77 13.23 4.04
C THR A 79 -5.05 12.92 5.50
N SER A 80 -5.98 13.62 6.11
CA SER A 80 -6.40 13.38 7.50
C SER A 80 -7.91 13.16 7.58
N GLU A 81 -8.32 12.22 8.39
CA GLU A 81 -9.70 11.92 8.71
C GLU A 81 -9.86 11.90 10.22
N SER A 82 -10.70 12.79 10.76
CA SER A 82 -10.98 12.89 12.20
C SER A 82 -12.41 12.44 12.47
N ARG A 83 -12.57 11.59 13.48
CA ARG A 83 -13.84 11.09 13.99
C ARG A 83 -13.91 11.33 15.49
N GLU A 84 -15.07 11.11 16.08
CA GLU A 84 -15.24 11.16 17.54
C GLU A 84 -14.36 10.11 18.21
N GLY A 85 -13.45 10.55 19.06
CA GLY A 85 -12.52 9.69 19.79
C GLY A 85 -11.38 9.05 18.99
N SER A 86 -11.30 9.25 17.66
CA SER A 86 -10.27 8.63 16.82
C SER A 86 -9.94 9.47 15.60
N GLY A 87 -8.74 9.27 15.05
CA GLY A 87 -8.36 9.88 13.79
C GLY A 87 -7.29 9.05 13.06
N THR A 88 -7.18 9.32 11.78
CA THR A 88 -6.19 8.68 10.91
C THR A 88 -5.54 9.74 10.04
N ILE A 89 -4.23 9.72 9.96
CA ILE A 89 -3.47 10.51 8.99
C ILE A 89 -2.78 9.54 8.04
N THR A 90 -3.03 9.70 6.76
CA THR A 90 -2.43 8.91 5.70
C THR A 90 -1.46 9.79 4.91
N MET A 91 -0.23 9.34 4.82
CA MET A 91 0.86 10.02 4.11
C MET A 91 1.31 9.20 2.93
N LYS A 92 1.37 9.81 1.76
CA LYS A 92 1.91 9.22 0.53
C LYS A 92 3.24 9.89 0.22
N PHE A 93 4.23 9.08 -0.09
CA PHE A 93 5.57 9.53 -0.42
C PHE A 93 5.82 9.47 -1.91
N GLU A 94 6.83 10.18 -2.38
CA GLU A 94 7.25 10.12 -3.78
C GLU A 94 7.75 8.72 -4.14
N TYR A 95 7.55 8.37 -5.40
CA TYR A 95 8.01 7.09 -5.93
C TYR A 95 9.53 6.95 -5.75
N GLY A 96 9.96 5.76 -5.30
CA GLY A 96 11.38 5.47 -5.04
C GLY A 96 11.87 5.90 -3.65
N THR A 97 11.01 6.54 -2.82
CA THR A 97 11.35 6.84 -1.43
C THR A 97 11.43 5.54 -0.63
N SER A 98 12.50 5.37 0.15
CA SER A 98 12.59 4.22 1.06
C SER A 98 11.58 4.37 2.20
N ILE A 99 10.60 3.46 2.23
CA ILE A 99 9.55 3.44 3.26
C ILE A 99 10.13 3.30 4.67
N ASP A 100 11.27 2.62 4.83
CA ASP A 100 11.91 2.43 6.12
C ASP A 100 12.50 3.74 6.68
N TYR A 101 13.14 4.54 5.83
CA TYR A 101 13.62 5.87 6.22
C TYR A 101 12.46 6.79 6.55
N ALA A 102 11.44 6.84 5.69
CA ALA A 102 10.24 7.63 5.93
C ALA A 102 9.57 7.23 7.27
N PHE A 103 9.49 5.94 7.56
CA PHE A 103 8.93 5.43 8.81
C PHE A 103 9.71 5.88 10.04
N ILE A 104 11.05 5.91 9.98
CA ILE A 104 11.89 6.40 11.08
C ILE A 104 11.64 7.90 11.30
N GLU A 105 11.60 8.70 10.23
CA GLU A 105 11.34 10.13 10.33
C GLU A 105 9.95 10.44 10.88
N VAL A 106 8.94 9.70 10.42
CA VAL A 106 7.57 9.80 10.93
C VAL A 106 7.53 9.52 12.43
N ASN A 107 8.18 8.43 12.89
CA ASN A 107 8.25 8.11 14.31
C ASN A 107 8.89 9.23 15.13
N GLN A 108 10.01 9.80 14.66
CA GLN A 108 10.69 10.91 15.34
C GLN A 108 9.80 12.15 15.44
N LYS A 109 9.06 12.49 14.37
CA LYS A 109 8.15 13.63 14.37
C LYS A 109 6.93 13.40 15.28
N VAL A 110 6.39 12.19 15.28
CA VAL A 110 5.29 11.80 16.19
C VAL A 110 5.76 11.85 17.64
N ASP A 111 6.94 11.30 17.96
CA ASP A 111 7.50 11.33 19.30
C ASP A 111 7.76 12.79 19.79
N ALA A 112 8.23 13.65 18.91
CA ALA A 112 8.39 15.06 19.21
C ALA A 112 7.04 15.77 19.50
N ALA A 113 6.01 15.44 18.72
CA ALA A 113 4.66 15.97 18.90
C ALA A 113 4.00 15.49 20.20
N MET A 114 4.34 14.28 20.68
CA MET A 114 3.78 13.71 21.93
C MET A 114 3.97 14.61 23.15
N ASN A 115 5.04 15.40 23.20
CA ASN A 115 5.28 16.36 24.29
C ASN A 115 4.25 17.49 24.35
N SER A 116 3.53 17.74 23.27
CA SER A 116 2.55 18.81 23.12
C SER A 116 1.10 18.31 23.21
N PHE A 117 0.90 16.99 23.30
CA PHE A 117 -0.44 16.39 23.37
C PHE A 117 -0.98 16.35 24.81
N PRO A 118 -2.32 16.25 24.96
CA PRO A 118 -2.94 15.96 26.22
C PRO A 118 -2.38 14.65 26.82
N LYS A 119 -2.16 14.63 28.14
CA LYS A 119 -1.58 13.48 28.86
C LYS A 119 -2.43 12.20 28.78
N GLU A 120 -3.70 12.34 28.43
CA GLU A 120 -4.68 11.25 28.31
C GLU A 120 -4.63 10.56 26.94
N MET A 121 -3.90 11.14 25.97
CA MET A 121 -3.78 10.59 24.65
C MET A 121 -2.84 9.39 24.65
N GLN A 122 -3.29 8.29 24.06
CA GLN A 122 -2.45 7.12 23.80
C GLN A 122 -1.48 7.42 22.65
N ARG A 123 -0.30 6.79 22.71
CA ARG A 123 0.68 6.93 21.62
C ARG A 123 0.06 6.48 20.28
N PRO A 124 0.14 7.30 19.24
CA PRO A 124 -0.34 6.92 17.91
C PRO A 124 0.33 5.65 17.39
N THR A 125 -0.45 4.79 16.75
CA THR A 125 0.04 3.59 16.08
C THR A 125 0.39 3.94 14.63
N ILE A 126 1.62 3.65 14.23
CA ILE A 126 2.12 3.94 12.90
C ILE A 126 2.21 2.63 12.11
N ILE A 127 1.56 2.56 10.97
CA ILE A 127 1.46 1.37 10.11
C ILE A 127 2.04 1.72 8.74
N LYS A 128 2.96 0.90 8.25
CA LYS A 128 3.40 0.95 6.87
C LYS A 128 2.36 0.22 6.02
N ALA A 129 1.79 0.90 5.04
CA ALA A 129 0.96 0.24 4.03
C ALA A 129 1.85 -0.11 2.83
N SER A 130 1.97 -1.39 2.54
CA SER A 130 2.47 -1.89 1.27
C SER A 130 1.29 -2.46 0.50
N THR A 131 1.21 -2.21 -0.79
CA THR A 131 0.19 -2.82 -1.65
C THR A 131 0.26 -4.35 -1.65
N SER A 132 1.36 -4.91 -1.13
CA SER A 132 1.52 -6.36 -0.92
C SER A 132 0.76 -6.90 0.30
N ASP A 133 0.27 -6.04 1.20
CA ASP A 133 -0.42 -6.43 2.44
C ASP A 133 -1.95 -6.53 2.27
N ILE A 134 -2.45 -6.87 1.09
CA ILE A 134 -3.86 -7.18 0.90
C ILE A 134 -4.16 -8.50 1.64
N PRO A 135 -4.98 -8.47 2.71
CA PRO A 135 -5.32 -9.70 3.43
C PRO A 135 -6.07 -10.65 2.49
N VAL A 136 -5.47 -11.81 2.25
CA VAL A 136 -5.98 -12.82 1.29
C VAL A 136 -7.24 -13.51 1.83
N PHE A 137 -7.50 -13.43 3.14
CA PHE A 137 -8.71 -14.01 3.75
C PHE A 137 -9.00 -13.39 5.13
N TYR A 138 -10.28 -13.38 5.48
CA TYR A 138 -10.77 -13.02 6.82
C TYR A 138 -11.33 -14.27 7.49
N ILE A 139 -10.86 -14.60 8.70
CA ILE A 139 -11.43 -15.67 9.52
C ILE A 139 -12.35 -15.04 10.56
N GLN A 140 -13.66 -15.18 10.41
CA GLN A 140 -14.64 -14.83 11.44
C GLN A 140 -14.85 -16.02 12.37
N LEU A 141 -14.32 -15.93 13.59
CA LEU A 141 -14.62 -16.89 14.66
C LEU A 141 -15.91 -16.48 15.35
N ASN A 142 -17.01 -17.14 15.00
CA ASN A 142 -18.30 -16.96 15.68
C ASN A 142 -18.37 -17.95 16.85
N LEU A 143 -18.06 -17.46 18.06
CA LEU A 143 -18.24 -18.23 19.30
C LEU A 143 -19.73 -18.32 19.59
N LYS A 144 -20.37 -19.41 19.15
CA LYS A 144 -21.72 -19.77 19.58
C LYS A 144 -21.65 -20.14 21.07
N LYS A 145 -22.16 -19.25 21.93
CA LYS A 145 -22.36 -19.50 23.36
C LYS A 145 -23.26 -20.72 23.49
N LEU A 146 -22.71 -21.84 23.95
CA LEU A 146 -23.51 -22.99 24.40
C LEU A 146 -24.10 -22.58 25.74
N GLU A 147 -25.40 -22.42 25.77
CA GLU A 147 -26.22 -22.46 26.99
C GLU A 147 -26.32 -23.89 27.48
#